data_6c15a31b380953d80d89e5eeb49e3db9
#
_entry.id   6c15a31b380953d80d89e5eeb49e3db9
#
_cell.length_a   1.000
_cell.length_b   1.000
_cell.length_c   1.000
_cell.angle_alpha   90.00
_cell.angle_beta   90.00
_cell.angle_gamma   90.00
#
_symmetry.space_group_name_H-M   'P 1'
#
loop_
_entity.id
_entity.type
_entity.pdbx_description
1 polymer ?
#
loop_
_entity_poly.entity_id
_entity_poly.type
_entity_poly.pdbx_seq_one_letter_code
_entity_poly.pdbx_strand_id
1 'polypeptide(L)'
;MQLLGLGHNGHIGFNEPADVFEEVTHCVELTQNTIDANKRFFSSEEAVPKKAYTMGIGTIMRAKQIVLIVSGEDKADILKKVIEVPVTPKVPASILKFHPYVTIVADKAALSLCNKQY
;
A
#
# COMPACT_ATOMS: atom_id res chain seq x y z
N MET A 1 8.59 -14.76 2.38
CA MET A 1 7.39 -14.00 2.80
C MET A 1 7.64 -12.52 2.59
N GLN A 2 6.65 -11.80 2.08
CA GLN A 2 6.70 -10.35 1.94
C GLN A 2 5.73 -9.72 2.94
N LEU A 3 6.25 -8.86 3.80
CA LEU A 3 5.46 -8.10 4.75
C LEU A 3 5.21 -6.71 4.17
N LEU A 4 3.96 -6.28 4.16
CA LEU A 4 3.54 -4.99 3.59
C LEU A 4 2.66 -4.21 4.57
N GLY A 5 2.83 -2.89 4.58
CA GLY A 5 1.84 -1.96 5.09
C GLY A 5 0.99 -1.42 3.94
N LEU A 6 -0.06 -0.70 4.26
CA LEU A 6 -0.98 -0.09 3.30
C LEU A 6 -0.95 1.43 3.44
N GLY A 7 -0.58 2.13 2.38
CA GLY A 7 -0.67 3.59 2.34
C GLY A 7 -2.11 4.08 2.24
N HIS A 8 -2.37 5.32 2.64
CA HIS A 8 -3.72 5.91 2.61
C HIS A 8 -4.32 5.96 1.19
N ASN A 9 -3.48 6.00 0.17
CA ASN A 9 -3.90 6.02 -1.23
C ASN A 9 -3.84 4.63 -1.90
N GLY A 10 -3.59 3.59 -1.12
CA GLY A 10 -3.52 2.21 -1.63
C GLY A 10 -2.13 1.78 -2.07
N HIS A 11 -1.08 2.57 -1.82
CA HIS A 11 0.27 2.16 -2.18
C HIS A 11 0.77 0.99 -1.32
N ILE A 12 1.56 0.12 -1.92
CA ILE A 12 2.35 -0.92 -1.25
C ILE A 12 3.81 -0.74 -1.65
N GLY A 13 4.73 -0.84 -0.65
CA GLY A 13 6.05 -0.26 -0.82
C GLY A 13 5.87 1.24 -1.08
N PHE A 14 6.57 1.78 -2.06
CA PHE A 14 6.31 3.13 -2.56
C PHE A 14 5.71 3.11 -3.98
N ASN A 15 4.96 2.04 -4.31
CA ASN A 15 4.22 1.99 -5.58
C ASN A 15 2.91 2.77 -5.43
N GLU A 16 2.94 4.03 -5.83
CA GLU A 16 1.83 4.96 -5.75
C GLU A 16 0.79 4.70 -6.85
N PRO A 17 -0.45 5.23 -6.70
CA PRO A 17 -1.43 5.16 -7.77
C PRO A 17 -0.87 5.65 -9.11
N ALA A 18 -1.08 4.88 -10.16
CA ALA A 18 -0.51 5.12 -11.47
C ALA A 18 -1.43 4.57 -12.57
N ASP A 19 -0.99 4.71 -13.82
CA ASP A 19 -1.71 4.17 -14.97
C ASP A 19 -1.31 2.72 -15.27
N VAL A 20 -0.16 2.29 -14.75
CA VAL A 20 0.38 0.95 -14.94
C VAL A 20 0.93 0.41 -13.64
N PHE A 21 1.05 -0.91 -13.55
CA PHE A 21 1.80 -1.57 -12.47
C PHE A 21 3.27 -1.67 -12.88
N GLU A 22 4.16 -1.01 -12.14
CA GLU A 22 5.60 -1.13 -12.35
C GLU A 22 6.09 -2.48 -11.85
N GLU A 23 6.77 -3.23 -12.71
CA GLU A 23 7.16 -4.60 -12.41
C GLU A 23 8.39 -4.69 -11.51
N VAL A 24 9.44 -3.94 -11.83
CA VAL A 24 10.76 -4.09 -11.21
C VAL A 24 11.07 -2.96 -10.23
N THR A 25 12.15 -3.14 -9.46
CA THR A 25 12.65 -2.10 -8.57
C THR A 25 12.95 -0.84 -9.38
N HIS A 26 12.46 0.28 -8.90
CA HIS A 26 12.58 1.57 -9.58
C HIS A 26 12.60 2.73 -8.58
N CYS A 27 13.02 3.89 -9.06
CA CYS A 27 13.00 5.12 -8.30
C CYS A 27 11.66 5.83 -8.50
N VAL A 28 11.05 6.28 -7.41
CA VAL A 28 9.77 7.01 -7.44
C VAL A 28 9.94 8.38 -6.81
N GLU A 29 9.16 9.33 -7.29
CA GLU A 29 8.94 10.60 -6.59
C GLU A 29 7.79 10.42 -5.62
N LEU A 30 8.00 10.80 -4.36
CA LEU A 30 6.98 10.65 -3.33
C LEU A 30 5.90 11.71 -3.50
N THR A 31 4.65 11.33 -3.29
CA THR A 31 3.54 12.29 -3.25
C THR A 31 3.67 13.19 -2.03
N GLN A 32 3.07 14.38 -2.09
CA GLN A 32 3.06 15.28 -0.95
C GLN A 32 2.44 14.64 0.29
N ASN A 33 1.40 13.84 0.11
CA ASN A 33 0.77 13.12 1.21
C ASN A 33 1.73 12.15 1.90
N THR A 34 2.53 11.42 1.13
CA THR A 34 3.55 10.50 1.68
C THR A 34 4.65 11.29 2.40
N ILE A 35 5.10 12.41 1.83
CA ILE A 35 6.09 13.30 2.45
C ILE A 35 5.56 13.80 3.79
N ASP A 36 4.32 14.29 3.83
CA ASP A 36 3.68 14.81 5.03
C ASP A 36 3.53 13.74 6.11
N ALA A 37 3.19 12.51 5.72
CA ALA A 37 3.05 11.40 6.66
C ALA A 37 4.37 11.03 7.33
N ASN A 38 5.52 11.31 6.70
CA ASN A 38 6.85 10.96 7.19
C ASN A 38 7.60 12.13 7.84
N LYS A 39 7.15 13.38 7.67
CA LYS A 39 7.90 14.55 8.16
C LYS A 39 8.14 14.56 9.66
N ARG A 40 7.30 13.87 10.44
CA ARG A 40 7.46 13.75 11.91
C ARG A 40 8.75 13.05 12.32
N PHE A 41 9.38 12.29 11.41
CA PHE A 41 10.64 11.58 11.66
C PHE A 41 11.88 12.43 11.33
N PHE A 42 11.69 13.64 10.81
CA PHE A 42 12.78 14.50 10.35
C PHE A 42 12.71 15.85 11.03
N SER A 43 13.85 16.55 11.07
CA SER A 43 13.96 17.86 11.74
C SER A 43 13.19 18.99 11.04
N SER A 44 12.96 18.86 9.73
CA SER A 44 12.19 19.81 8.92
C SER A 44 11.58 19.09 7.71
N GLU A 45 10.60 19.72 7.08
CA GLU A 45 10.02 19.20 5.84
C GLU A 45 11.08 19.08 4.72
N GLU A 46 12.01 20.04 4.67
CA GLU A 46 13.08 20.02 3.67
C GLU A 46 14.04 18.84 3.84
N ALA A 47 14.19 18.32 5.06
CA ALA A 47 15.01 17.14 5.34
C ALA A 47 14.36 15.84 4.90
N VAL A 48 13.04 15.82 4.62
CA VAL A 48 12.34 14.62 4.17
C VAL A 48 12.77 14.30 2.74
N PRO A 49 13.22 13.06 2.47
CA PRO A 49 13.52 12.66 1.10
C PRO A 49 12.32 12.83 0.18
N LYS A 50 12.55 13.30 -1.04
CA LYS A 50 11.49 13.49 -2.06
C LYS A 50 11.38 12.32 -3.01
N LYS A 51 12.39 11.43 -3.02
CA LYS A 51 12.45 10.25 -3.88
C LYS A 51 12.80 9.03 -3.03
N ALA A 52 12.39 7.87 -3.50
CA ALA A 52 12.72 6.60 -2.88
C ALA A 52 12.86 5.51 -3.93
N TYR A 53 13.67 4.49 -3.62
CA TYR A 53 13.64 3.24 -4.39
C TYR A 53 12.60 2.33 -3.77
N THR A 54 11.87 1.63 -4.62
CA THR A 54 10.88 0.66 -4.20
C THR A 54 11.00 -0.63 -4.99
N MET A 55 10.70 -1.75 -4.34
CA MET A 55 10.43 -2.99 -5.08
C MET A 55 9.21 -2.75 -5.95
N GLY A 56 9.29 -3.17 -7.21
CA GLY A 56 8.16 -3.13 -8.10
C GLY A 56 7.08 -4.14 -7.72
N ILE A 57 5.90 -3.95 -8.27
CA ILE A 57 4.73 -4.80 -8.03
C ILE A 57 5.01 -6.26 -8.42
N GLY A 58 5.70 -6.48 -9.55
CA GLY A 58 6.06 -7.82 -9.99
C GLY A 58 6.96 -8.54 -9.00
N THR A 59 7.93 -7.82 -8.42
CA THR A 59 8.82 -8.37 -7.40
C THR A 59 8.05 -8.75 -6.15
N ILE A 60 7.15 -7.89 -5.68
CA ILE A 60 6.28 -8.17 -4.54
C ILE A 60 5.44 -9.42 -4.80
N MET A 61 4.83 -9.52 -5.97
CA MET A 61 3.94 -10.62 -6.33
C MET A 61 4.63 -11.97 -6.50
N ARG A 62 5.97 -11.98 -6.64
CA ARG A 62 6.75 -13.22 -6.69
C ARG A 62 6.97 -13.85 -5.32
N ALA A 63 6.68 -13.17 -4.24
CA ALA A 63 6.80 -13.75 -2.91
C ALA A 63 5.85 -14.95 -2.77
N LYS A 64 6.29 -15.99 -2.08
CA LYS A 64 5.45 -17.19 -1.84
C LYS A 64 4.25 -16.87 -0.96
N GLN A 65 4.44 -15.96 -0.01
CA GLN A 65 3.39 -15.50 0.91
C GLN A 65 3.50 -13.99 1.08
N ILE A 66 2.37 -13.35 1.18
CA ILE A 66 2.27 -11.91 1.45
C ILE A 66 1.41 -11.72 2.69
N VAL A 67 1.88 -10.88 3.60
CA VAL A 67 1.11 -10.44 4.77
C VAL A 67 0.95 -8.93 4.66
N LEU A 68 -0.28 -8.46 4.60
CA LEU A 68 -0.63 -7.04 4.59
C LEU A 68 -1.18 -6.66 5.96
N ILE A 69 -0.52 -5.74 6.63
CA ILE A 69 -0.93 -5.26 7.95
C ILE A 69 -1.59 -3.89 7.79
N VAL A 70 -2.80 -3.76 8.32
CA VAL A 70 -3.59 -2.52 8.24
C VAL A 70 -4.21 -2.23 9.60
N SER A 71 -3.97 -1.04 10.11
CA SER A 71 -4.44 -0.63 11.44
C SER A 71 -4.97 0.78 11.41
N GLY A 72 -6.07 1.00 12.11
CA GLY A 72 -6.67 2.30 12.33
C GLY A 72 -7.85 2.62 11.41
N GLU A 73 -8.75 3.46 11.93
CA GLU A 73 -9.95 3.91 11.23
C GLU A 73 -9.61 4.74 9.98
N ASP A 74 -8.49 5.46 10.00
CA ASP A 74 -8.00 6.25 8.87
C ASP A 74 -7.65 5.40 7.64
N LYS A 75 -7.51 4.08 7.81
CA LYS A 75 -7.28 3.13 6.71
C LYS A 75 -8.55 2.43 6.23
N ALA A 76 -9.69 2.69 6.85
CA ALA A 76 -10.93 1.95 6.57
C ALA A 76 -11.40 2.14 5.12
N ASP A 77 -11.36 3.36 4.59
CA ASP A 77 -11.77 3.65 3.21
C ASP A 77 -10.89 2.92 2.21
N ILE A 78 -9.57 3.00 2.38
CA ILE A 78 -8.66 2.39 1.43
C ILE A 78 -8.67 0.87 1.51
N LEU A 79 -8.79 0.30 2.70
CA LEU A 79 -8.89 -1.14 2.86
C LEU A 79 -10.14 -1.69 2.17
N LYS A 80 -11.27 -1.00 2.31
CA LYS A 80 -12.49 -1.33 1.57
C LYS A 80 -12.25 -1.35 0.07
N LYS A 81 -11.59 -0.32 -0.47
CA LYS A 81 -11.25 -0.27 -1.89
C LYS A 81 -10.36 -1.43 -2.31
N VAL A 82 -9.33 -1.75 -1.54
CA VAL A 82 -8.43 -2.87 -1.84
C VAL A 82 -9.19 -4.19 -1.94
N ILE A 83 -10.15 -4.42 -1.06
CA ILE A 83 -10.87 -5.69 -0.99
C ILE A 83 -12.01 -5.76 -2.02
N GLU A 84 -12.76 -4.68 -2.20
CA GLU A 84 -14.05 -4.71 -2.89
C GLU A 84 -14.02 -4.18 -4.33
N VAL A 85 -13.03 -3.36 -4.72
CA VAL A 85 -12.97 -2.84 -6.09
C VAL A 85 -12.21 -3.79 -7.02
N PRO A 86 -12.43 -3.72 -8.34
CA PRO A 86 -11.62 -4.46 -9.30
C PRO A 86 -10.14 -4.07 -9.21
N VAL A 87 -9.25 -5.00 -9.59
CA VAL A 87 -7.82 -4.73 -9.62
C VAL A 87 -7.52 -3.58 -10.58
N THR A 88 -6.80 -2.58 -10.09
CA THR A 88 -6.44 -1.40 -10.87
C THR A 88 -5.14 -0.78 -10.35
N PRO A 89 -4.25 -0.30 -11.24
CA PRO A 89 -3.05 0.43 -10.78
C PRO A 89 -3.35 1.75 -10.07
N LYS A 90 -4.58 2.25 -10.14
CA LYS A 90 -5.02 3.40 -9.33
C LYS A 90 -5.13 3.09 -7.85
N VAL A 91 -5.23 1.81 -7.50
CA VAL A 91 -5.16 1.29 -6.12
C VAL A 91 -4.15 0.15 -6.14
N PRO A 92 -2.85 0.43 -6.02
CA PRO A 92 -1.82 -0.60 -6.24
C PRO A 92 -2.01 -1.88 -5.44
N ALA A 93 -2.40 -1.77 -4.17
CA ALA A 93 -2.64 -2.94 -3.32
C ALA A 93 -3.78 -3.84 -3.81
N SER A 94 -4.64 -3.36 -4.70
CA SER A 94 -5.73 -4.18 -5.25
C SER A 94 -5.20 -5.39 -6.01
N ILE A 95 -3.97 -5.36 -6.53
CA ILE A 95 -3.38 -6.49 -7.25
C ILE A 95 -3.15 -7.70 -6.34
N LEU A 96 -3.09 -7.50 -5.03
CA LEU A 96 -2.91 -8.61 -4.09
C LEU A 96 -4.04 -9.63 -4.18
N LYS A 97 -5.20 -9.25 -4.69
CA LYS A 97 -6.30 -10.19 -4.93
C LYS A 97 -5.96 -11.30 -5.94
N PHE A 98 -4.95 -11.09 -6.78
CA PHE A 98 -4.48 -12.10 -7.72
C PHE A 98 -3.42 -13.03 -7.14
N HIS A 99 -2.93 -12.75 -5.94
CA HIS A 99 -1.92 -13.60 -5.30
C HIS A 99 -2.58 -14.77 -4.56
N PRO A 100 -2.06 -16.00 -4.69
CA PRO A 100 -2.70 -17.18 -4.09
C PRO A 100 -2.58 -17.26 -2.56
N TYR A 101 -1.62 -16.57 -1.93
CA TYR A 101 -1.36 -16.68 -0.49
C TYR A 101 -1.18 -15.32 0.16
N VAL A 102 -2.25 -14.55 0.23
CA VAL A 102 -2.26 -13.25 0.94
C VAL A 102 -3.05 -13.39 2.23
N THR A 103 -2.46 -12.93 3.32
CA THR A 103 -3.14 -12.76 4.60
C THR A 103 -3.21 -11.28 4.92
N ILE A 104 -4.41 -10.78 5.15
CA ILE A 104 -4.62 -9.42 5.64
C ILE A 104 -4.83 -9.49 7.15
N VAL A 105 -3.96 -8.79 7.90
CA VAL A 105 -4.09 -8.64 9.35
C VAL A 105 -4.55 -7.22 9.60
N ALA A 106 -5.82 -7.07 9.99
CA ALA A 106 -6.42 -5.76 10.16
C ALA A 106 -7.20 -5.71 11.47
N ASP A 107 -7.16 -4.57 12.15
CA ASP A 107 -7.99 -4.36 13.32
C ASP A 107 -9.45 -4.03 12.94
N LYS A 108 -10.33 -4.03 13.93
CA LYS A 108 -11.75 -3.75 13.71
C LYS A 108 -11.99 -2.36 13.14
N ALA A 109 -11.18 -1.39 13.56
CA ALA A 109 -11.30 -0.01 13.07
C ALA A 109 -11.00 0.08 11.58
N ALA A 110 -9.93 -0.59 11.11
CA ALA A 110 -9.58 -0.64 9.69
C ALA A 110 -10.64 -1.39 8.87
N LEU A 111 -11.33 -2.36 9.46
CA LEU A 111 -12.37 -3.15 8.79
C LEU A 111 -13.76 -2.54 8.86
N SER A 112 -13.94 -1.40 9.55
CA SER A 112 -15.24 -0.84 9.89
C SER A 112 -16.15 -0.53 8.69
N LEU A 113 -15.58 -0.28 7.53
CA LEU A 113 -16.34 0.02 6.30
C LEU A 113 -16.45 -1.16 5.33
N CYS A 114 -15.86 -2.31 5.67
CA CYS A 114 -15.98 -3.50 4.84
C CYS A 114 -17.35 -4.15 5.00
N ASN A 115 -17.96 -4.55 3.88
CA ASN A 115 -19.32 -5.10 3.87
C ASN A 115 -19.39 -6.57 4.31
N LYS A 116 -18.26 -7.27 4.33
CA LYS A 116 -18.18 -8.65 4.79
C LYS A 116 -17.59 -8.70 6.18
N GLN A 117 -18.05 -9.68 6.97
CA GLN A 117 -17.42 -9.99 8.26
C GLN A 117 -16.21 -10.89 8.01
N TYR A 118 -15.12 -10.56 8.64
CA TYR A 118 -13.86 -11.30 8.51
C TYR A 118 -13.40 -11.81 9.88
#